data_c20043c23beb6cf00e7f63fca40ae0a3
#
_entry.id   c20043c23beb6cf00e7f63fca40ae0a3
#
_cell.length_a   1.000
_cell.length_b   1.000
_cell.length_c   1.000
_cell.angle_alpha   90.00
_cell.angle_beta   90.00
_cell.angle_gamma   90.00
#
_symmetry.space_group_name_H-M   'P 1'
#
loop_
_entity.id
_entity.type
_entity.pdbx_description
1 polymer ?
#
loop_
_entity_poly.entity_id
_entity_poly.type
_entity_poly.pdbx_seq_one_letter_code
_entity_poly.pdbx_strand_id
1 'polypeptide(L)'
;MKKALSVLLSAVILVTSLAIGFTAFAAEDEMNFAVASDLHYNIPREELERDIDDEIYWYANRRAAMEDESGLIIDEFLNQCAADEKCEFVLISGDLVDNGKMIHQEHIDVAAKFSKFEAETGKPIYVIPGNHDYGVDCETNIDDFVRVYADFGYNEALTVVEGTGSYTADLNEKYRLIALDSNDPTKSTEDGMSAEKLEWVHEQANQAKADGKYPILMMHHNLLDHLPLQRILSRNFIVRFHYTTATLFADWGIKLVFTGHEHCSDAAVYTSPMGNVIYDFATTSLTMYPLQYRYFTVTDDEIKYEAKTVDSIDTDALTATTAGFTQEHIDLMNAGLNDYAKGFLKAGVQYRLGKCFRMEEMGIEEDAFYYGLGETAVGGLVKILEDPLYGEGGIQELAAEYNLEIPDSEYKNGWDIVTELVSWHYAGSEPYDIYSRDITIFLRLVSLLLKDDLSAIADNVLLKGANELFSHFGTDSIIADITKLATSILGPVSAVEYFLLALVSPLICAFIADDDGVDDNNGAIPGYGTVNAQSRISNVFNNVVTTAKGIYESVMTKLGIFLKIFIG
;
A
#
# COMPACT_ATOMS: atom_id res chain seq x y z
N MET A 1 71.99 24.28 18.66
CA MET A 1 71.31 23.47 17.66
C MET A 1 70.43 22.33 18.21
N LYS A 2 70.92 21.41 19.08
CA LYS A 2 70.12 20.28 19.59
C LYS A 2 68.86 20.70 20.41
N LYS A 3 68.93 21.76 21.25
CA LYS A 3 67.78 22.28 22.00
C LYS A 3 66.72 22.95 21.12
N ALA A 4 67.13 23.66 20.06
CA ALA A 4 66.21 24.28 19.14
C ALA A 4 65.47 23.25 18.26
N LEU A 5 66.16 22.15 17.88
CA LEU A 5 65.55 21.05 17.12
C LEU A 5 64.55 20.26 17.95
N SER A 6 64.84 20.07 19.27
CA SER A 6 63.92 19.42 20.22
C SER A 6 62.63 20.22 20.43
N VAL A 7 62.73 21.55 20.56
CA VAL A 7 61.59 22.44 20.72
C VAL A 7 60.74 22.47 19.43
N LEU A 8 61.39 22.48 18.27
CA LEU A 8 60.69 22.44 16.96
C LEU A 8 59.96 21.10 16.76
N LEU A 9 60.62 19.99 17.12
CA LEU A 9 60.01 18.65 17.03
C LEU A 9 58.83 18.51 18.02
N SER A 10 58.95 19.03 19.21
CA SER A 10 57.85 19.04 20.19
C SER A 10 56.68 19.91 19.75
N ALA A 11 56.95 21.06 19.13
CA ALA A 11 55.92 21.95 18.57
C ALA A 11 55.21 21.28 17.36
N VAL A 12 55.93 20.59 16.48
CA VAL A 12 55.35 19.87 15.37
C VAL A 12 54.52 18.68 15.84
N ILE A 13 54.99 17.93 16.84
CA ILE A 13 54.21 16.84 17.45
C ILE A 13 52.94 17.38 18.14
N LEU A 14 53.01 18.53 18.83
CA LEU A 14 51.86 19.16 19.47
C LEU A 14 50.81 19.66 18.42
N VAL A 15 51.28 20.28 17.32
CA VAL A 15 50.42 20.75 16.24
C VAL A 15 49.82 19.58 15.47
N THR A 16 50.57 18.50 15.22
CA THR A 16 50.01 17.30 14.59
C THR A 16 49.08 16.54 15.53
N SER A 17 49.33 16.49 16.83
CA SER A 17 48.41 15.91 17.82
C SER A 17 47.13 16.72 17.98
N LEU A 18 47.23 18.06 17.87
CA LEU A 18 46.05 18.94 17.85
C LEU A 18 45.30 18.88 16.51
N ALA A 19 45.99 18.62 15.39
CA ALA A 19 45.34 18.43 14.07
C ALA A 19 44.69 17.03 13.90
N ILE A 20 45.16 16.02 14.67
CA ILE A 20 44.53 14.67 14.69
C ILE A 20 43.40 14.60 15.74
N GLY A 21 43.31 15.60 16.64
CA GLY A 21 42.32 15.63 17.70
C GLY A 21 40.99 16.32 17.40
N PHE A 22 40.79 16.79 16.16
CA PHE A 22 39.54 17.45 15.74
C PHE A 22 39.02 17.00 14.37
N THR A 23 39.03 15.69 14.14
CA THR A 23 37.93 15.05 13.43
C THR A 23 37.20 14.21 14.49
N ALA A 24 36.62 14.87 15.48
CA ALA A 24 35.31 14.42 15.90
C ALA A 24 34.46 14.57 14.62
N PHE A 25 34.24 13.49 13.90
CA PHE A 25 33.02 13.38 13.16
C PHE A 25 31.95 13.72 14.19
N ALA A 26 31.31 14.86 14.08
CA ALA A 26 30.01 15.05 14.67
C ALA A 26 29.26 13.81 14.18
N ALA A 27 28.84 12.94 15.06
CA ALA A 27 27.87 11.92 14.69
C ALA A 27 26.79 12.71 13.95
N GLU A 28 26.54 12.39 12.68
CA GLU A 28 25.40 12.97 12.00
C GLU A 28 24.23 12.72 12.92
N ASP A 29 23.44 13.75 13.20
CA ASP A 29 22.23 13.62 14.00
C ASP A 29 21.26 12.75 13.17
N GLU A 30 21.38 11.44 13.30
CA GLU A 30 20.48 10.47 12.68
C GLU A 30 19.18 10.44 13.48
N MET A 31 18.04 10.43 12.81
CA MET A 31 16.73 10.13 13.40
C MET A 31 16.27 8.78 12.84
N ASN A 32 16.03 7.82 13.73
CA ASN A 32 15.68 6.46 13.38
C ASN A 32 14.31 6.09 13.95
N PHE A 33 13.41 5.60 13.12
CA PHE A 33 12.06 5.26 13.54
C PHE A 33 11.40 4.18 12.68
N ALA A 34 10.40 3.53 13.24
CA ALA A 34 9.56 2.58 12.53
C ALA A 34 8.23 3.21 12.13
N VAL A 35 7.68 2.76 11.00
CA VAL A 35 6.34 3.13 10.52
C VAL A 35 5.56 1.86 10.26
N ALA A 36 4.42 1.71 10.93
CA ALA A 36 3.44 0.66 10.66
C ALA A 36 2.10 1.28 10.26
N SER A 37 1.26 0.51 9.61
CA SER A 37 -0.09 0.92 9.23
C SER A 37 -1.04 -0.27 9.31
N ASP A 38 -2.33 0.05 9.37
CA ASP A 38 -3.39 -0.94 9.17
C ASP A 38 -3.16 -2.19 10.05
N LEU A 39 -3.03 -1.96 11.36
CA LEU A 39 -2.81 -3.02 12.34
C LEU A 39 -4.00 -3.97 12.41
N HIS A 40 -5.21 -3.46 12.12
CA HIS A 40 -6.45 -4.23 12.09
C HIS A 40 -6.55 -5.24 13.24
N TYR A 41 -6.23 -4.76 14.45
CA TYR A 41 -6.35 -5.61 15.64
C TYR A 41 -7.79 -6.08 15.80
N ASN A 42 -7.94 -7.37 16.07
CA ASN A 42 -9.21 -7.98 16.44
C ASN A 42 -9.08 -8.64 17.81
N ILE A 43 -10.09 -8.51 18.65
CA ILE A 43 -10.23 -9.37 19.81
C ILE A 43 -10.52 -10.78 19.30
N PRO A 44 -9.76 -11.82 19.72
CA PRO A 44 -10.05 -13.19 19.35
C PRO A 44 -11.52 -13.52 19.61
N ARG A 45 -12.18 -14.14 18.64
CA ARG A 45 -13.63 -14.38 18.68
C ARG A 45 -14.11 -15.06 19.96
N GLU A 46 -13.32 -16.03 20.45
CA GLU A 46 -13.66 -16.79 21.65
C GLU A 46 -13.52 -15.96 22.95
N GLU A 47 -12.83 -14.82 22.90
CA GLU A 47 -12.67 -13.92 24.05
C GLU A 47 -13.77 -12.86 24.14
N LEU A 48 -14.62 -12.73 23.11
CA LEU A 48 -15.72 -11.78 23.12
C LEU A 48 -16.87 -12.27 23.99
N GLU A 49 -17.20 -11.51 25.03
CA GLU A 49 -18.29 -11.78 25.97
C GLU A 49 -19.69 -11.56 25.35
N ARG A 50 -19.75 -10.99 24.15
CA ARG A 50 -21.00 -10.68 23.43
C ARG A 50 -21.13 -11.49 22.16
N ASP A 51 -22.36 -11.81 21.81
CA ASP A 51 -22.72 -12.43 20.55
C ASP A 51 -22.49 -11.38 19.45
N ILE A 52 -21.34 -11.52 18.77
CA ILE A 52 -21.02 -10.68 17.61
C ILE A 52 -21.55 -11.37 16.37
N ASP A 53 -22.12 -10.58 15.49
CA ASP A 53 -22.60 -11.05 14.20
C ASP A 53 -21.49 -11.83 13.49
N ASP A 54 -21.73 -13.09 13.21
CA ASP A 54 -20.83 -13.94 12.44
C ASP A 54 -20.38 -13.29 11.12
N GLU A 55 -21.18 -12.35 10.61
CA GLU A 55 -20.89 -11.60 9.39
C GLU A 55 -19.67 -10.69 9.55
N ILE A 56 -19.40 -10.10 10.72
CA ILE A 56 -18.25 -9.22 10.97
C ILE A 56 -16.95 -10.02 10.82
N TYR A 57 -16.79 -11.10 11.56
CA TYR A 57 -15.59 -11.95 11.48
C TYR A 57 -15.42 -12.61 10.13
N TRP A 58 -16.52 -13.01 9.52
CA TRP A 58 -16.51 -13.58 8.20
C TRP A 58 -16.04 -12.57 7.13
N TYR A 59 -16.38 -11.29 7.29
CA TYR A 59 -15.92 -10.22 6.41
C TYR A 59 -14.42 -9.95 6.56
N ALA A 60 -13.90 -9.90 7.78
CA ALA A 60 -12.48 -9.68 8.04
C ALA A 60 -11.62 -10.80 7.44
N ASN A 61 -11.93 -12.07 7.68
CA ASN A 61 -11.25 -13.21 7.05
C ASN A 61 -11.21 -13.14 5.53
N ARG A 62 -12.24 -12.61 4.91
CA ARG A 62 -12.31 -12.46 3.45
C ARG A 62 -11.55 -11.26 2.91
N ARG A 63 -11.08 -10.39 3.78
CA ARG A 63 -10.16 -9.30 3.44
C ARG A 63 -8.69 -9.71 3.53
N ALA A 64 -8.40 -10.97 3.76
CA ALA A 64 -7.06 -11.51 4.01
C ALA A 64 -6.47 -11.13 5.38
N ALA A 65 -7.30 -10.66 6.32
CA ALA A 65 -6.87 -10.34 7.67
C ALA A 65 -6.62 -11.59 8.50
N MET A 66 -5.54 -11.57 9.27
CA MET A 66 -5.19 -12.59 10.26
C MET A 66 -5.75 -12.16 11.62
N GLU A 67 -7.06 -12.40 11.83
CA GLU A 67 -7.82 -11.85 12.98
C GLU A 67 -7.30 -12.37 14.32
N ASP A 68 -7.26 -13.69 14.48
CA ASP A 68 -6.88 -14.32 15.74
C ASP A 68 -5.39 -14.15 16.05
N GLU A 69 -4.55 -13.97 15.02
CA GLU A 69 -3.12 -13.75 15.12
C GLU A 69 -2.75 -12.29 15.32
N SER A 70 -3.66 -11.34 15.05
CA SER A 70 -3.37 -9.91 14.99
C SER A 70 -2.67 -9.38 16.25
N GLY A 71 -3.14 -9.80 17.42
CA GLY A 71 -2.55 -9.40 18.69
C GLY A 71 -1.11 -9.86 18.89
N LEU A 72 -0.77 -11.07 18.41
CA LEU A 72 0.57 -11.65 18.49
C LEU A 72 1.52 -10.98 17.48
N ILE A 73 1.04 -10.66 16.28
CA ILE A 73 1.81 -9.97 15.25
C ILE A 73 2.16 -8.56 15.73
N ILE A 74 1.21 -7.84 16.32
CA ILE A 74 1.45 -6.50 16.90
C ILE A 74 2.46 -6.58 18.04
N ASP A 75 2.35 -7.57 18.93
CA ASP A 75 3.30 -7.75 20.04
C ASP A 75 4.71 -8.02 19.50
N GLU A 76 4.87 -8.85 18.48
CA GLU A 76 6.17 -9.13 17.88
C GLU A 76 6.75 -7.90 17.15
N PHE A 77 5.95 -7.15 16.40
CA PHE A 77 6.37 -5.88 15.81
C PHE A 77 6.93 -4.92 16.89
N LEU A 78 6.20 -4.75 18.00
CA LEU A 78 6.64 -3.91 19.10
C LEU A 78 7.90 -4.47 19.75
N ASN A 79 8.05 -5.79 19.90
CA ASN A 79 9.26 -6.44 20.40
C ASN A 79 10.47 -6.17 19.48
N GLN A 80 10.30 -6.21 18.15
CA GLN A 80 11.36 -5.88 17.20
C GLN A 80 11.78 -4.42 17.33
N CYS A 81 10.82 -3.49 17.44
CA CYS A 81 11.09 -2.07 17.70
C CYS A 81 11.75 -1.84 19.06
N ALA A 82 11.38 -2.60 20.09
CA ALA A 82 12.00 -2.52 21.42
C ALA A 82 13.45 -2.98 21.40
N ALA A 83 13.74 -4.07 20.68
CA ALA A 83 15.07 -4.66 20.58
C ALA A 83 16.05 -3.82 19.73
N ASP A 84 15.58 -2.98 18.83
CA ASP A 84 16.41 -2.09 18.04
C ASP A 84 16.79 -0.85 18.85
N GLU A 85 18.03 -0.83 19.39
CA GLU A 85 18.54 0.29 20.21
C GLU A 85 18.55 1.64 19.48
N LYS A 86 18.53 1.64 18.14
CA LYS A 86 18.51 2.87 17.33
C LYS A 86 17.09 3.40 17.12
N CYS A 87 16.07 2.57 17.15
CA CYS A 87 14.69 3.00 16.99
C CYS A 87 14.32 3.97 18.10
N GLU A 88 13.99 5.21 17.77
CA GLU A 88 13.70 6.28 18.71
C GLU A 88 12.21 6.38 19.03
N PHE A 89 11.34 6.12 18.04
CA PHE A 89 9.89 6.17 18.16
C PHE A 89 9.20 5.34 17.06
N VAL A 90 7.89 5.20 17.16
CA VAL A 90 7.05 4.49 16.18
C VAL A 90 5.94 5.41 15.68
N LEU A 91 5.69 5.41 14.37
CA LEU A 91 4.54 6.05 13.74
C LEU A 91 3.54 4.99 13.29
N ILE A 92 2.23 5.23 13.49
CA ILE A 92 1.17 4.34 13.03
C ILE A 92 0.14 5.14 12.25
N SER A 93 0.05 4.89 10.94
CA SER A 93 -0.72 5.69 10.01
C SER A 93 -2.19 5.29 9.84
N GLY A 94 -2.81 4.81 10.92
CA GLY A 94 -4.26 4.57 11.00
C GLY A 94 -4.66 3.11 10.89
N ASP A 95 -5.97 2.86 11.02
CA ASP A 95 -6.61 1.55 11.09
C ASP A 95 -5.93 0.65 12.14
N LEU A 96 -5.91 1.17 13.39
CA LEU A 96 -5.31 0.50 14.53
C LEU A 96 -6.08 -0.78 14.88
N VAL A 97 -7.39 -0.74 14.69
CA VAL A 97 -8.31 -1.84 14.96
C VAL A 97 -9.23 -2.10 13.77
N ASP A 98 -9.75 -3.31 13.66
CA ASP A 98 -10.59 -3.68 12.53
C ASP A 98 -12.05 -3.26 12.70
N ASN A 99 -12.59 -3.42 13.89
CA ASN A 99 -14.01 -3.19 14.20
C ASN A 99 -14.22 -2.02 15.18
N GLY A 100 -13.32 -1.06 15.23
CA GLY A 100 -13.31 0.01 16.23
C GLY A 100 -14.60 0.83 16.29
N LYS A 101 -15.31 0.97 15.18
CA LYS A 101 -16.64 1.60 15.14
C LYS A 101 -17.68 0.88 15.98
N MET A 102 -17.55 -0.44 16.15
CA MET A 102 -18.55 -1.31 16.78
C MET A 102 -18.04 -1.98 18.07
N ILE A 103 -16.73 -2.07 18.25
CA ILE A 103 -16.09 -2.76 19.36
C ILE A 103 -15.03 -1.84 19.99
N HIS A 104 -15.47 -0.99 20.89
CA HIS A 104 -14.59 -0.03 21.58
C HIS A 104 -13.46 -0.73 22.36
N GLN A 105 -13.68 -1.97 22.82
CA GLN A 105 -12.68 -2.73 23.59
C GLN A 105 -11.41 -2.99 22.78
N GLU A 106 -11.49 -3.15 21.46
CA GLU A 106 -10.31 -3.33 20.61
C GLU A 106 -9.33 -2.16 20.75
N HIS A 107 -9.82 -0.93 20.81
CA HIS A 107 -8.98 0.25 21.05
C HIS A 107 -8.31 0.23 22.43
N ILE A 108 -9.03 -0.21 23.46
CA ILE A 108 -8.49 -0.33 24.81
C ILE A 108 -7.32 -1.33 24.84
N ASP A 109 -7.49 -2.47 24.16
CA ASP A 109 -6.49 -3.53 24.13
C ASP A 109 -5.22 -3.10 23.38
N VAL A 110 -5.37 -2.44 22.23
CA VAL A 110 -4.24 -1.88 21.47
C VAL A 110 -3.53 -0.80 22.28
N ALA A 111 -4.27 0.14 22.89
CA ALA A 111 -3.69 1.17 23.75
C ALA A 111 -2.92 0.57 24.95
N ALA A 112 -3.39 -0.55 25.52
CA ALA A 112 -2.67 -1.25 26.57
C ALA A 112 -1.34 -1.84 26.08
N LYS A 113 -1.27 -2.39 24.86
CA LYS A 113 -0.02 -2.88 24.24
C LYS A 113 0.96 -1.73 24.05
N PHE A 114 0.50 -0.60 23.53
CA PHE A 114 1.32 0.61 23.33
C PHE A 114 1.85 1.18 24.66
N SER A 115 0.98 1.28 25.67
CA SER A 115 1.38 1.74 27.01
C SER A 115 2.47 0.85 27.63
N LYS A 116 2.36 -0.48 27.44
CA LYS A 116 3.38 -1.43 27.87
C LYS A 116 4.70 -1.18 27.15
N PHE A 117 4.67 -1.04 25.83
CA PHE A 117 5.87 -0.77 25.03
C PHE A 117 6.58 0.53 25.47
N GLU A 118 5.85 1.63 25.60
CA GLU A 118 6.42 2.90 26.03
C GLU A 118 6.98 2.83 27.47
N ALA A 119 6.27 2.16 28.37
CA ALA A 119 6.74 2.00 29.76
C ALA A 119 8.02 1.15 29.87
N GLU A 120 8.19 0.15 29.00
CA GLU A 120 9.35 -0.73 28.98
C GLU A 120 10.55 -0.14 28.24
N THR A 121 10.32 0.66 27.20
CA THR A 121 11.38 1.16 26.31
C THR A 121 11.67 2.65 26.46
N GLY A 122 10.69 3.43 26.87
CA GLY A 122 10.73 4.90 26.82
C GLY A 122 10.62 5.48 25.42
N LYS A 123 10.30 4.69 24.41
CA LYS A 123 10.15 5.12 23.00
C LYS A 123 8.70 5.50 22.74
N PRO A 124 8.40 6.75 22.31
CA PRO A 124 7.02 7.17 22.07
C PRO A 124 6.42 6.53 20.83
N ILE A 125 5.10 6.35 20.85
CA ILE A 125 4.29 5.97 19.70
C ILE A 125 3.41 7.17 19.33
N TYR A 126 3.30 7.45 18.03
CA TYR A 126 2.42 8.48 17.49
C TYR A 126 1.39 7.84 16.57
N VAL A 127 0.11 8.09 16.81
CA VAL A 127 -0.99 7.48 16.05
C VAL A 127 -1.90 8.52 15.42
N ILE A 128 -2.55 8.13 14.33
CA ILE A 128 -3.73 8.82 13.76
C ILE A 128 -4.84 7.81 13.56
N PRO A 129 -6.11 8.23 13.46
CA PRO A 129 -7.16 7.31 13.10
C PRO A 129 -7.18 7.00 11.59
N GLY A 130 -7.51 5.76 11.24
CA GLY A 130 -7.96 5.36 9.92
C GLY A 130 -9.49 5.26 9.83
N ASN A 131 -9.98 4.76 8.70
CA ASN A 131 -11.42 4.70 8.45
C ASN A 131 -12.14 3.58 9.21
N HIS A 132 -11.42 2.60 9.79
CA HIS A 132 -11.97 1.56 10.64
C HIS A 132 -12.14 2.01 12.10
N ASP A 133 -11.37 2.99 12.55
CA ASP A 133 -11.20 3.29 13.97
C ASP A 133 -12.40 3.99 14.61
N TYR A 134 -13.10 4.86 13.88
CA TYR A 134 -14.21 5.64 14.47
C TYR A 134 -15.29 5.99 13.45
N GLY A 135 -16.45 6.39 13.94
CA GLY A 135 -17.56 6.85 13.10
C GLY A 135 -18.55 7.74 13.83
N VAL A 136 -19.45 8.37 13.07
CA VAL A 136 -20.58 9.14 13.64
C VAL A 136 -21.64 8.16 14.12
N ASP A 137 -22.15 8.38 15.32
CA ASP A 137 -23.16 7.52 15.96
C ASP A 137 -22.74 6.05 16.12
N CYS A 138 -21.40 5.81 16.18
CA CYS A 138 -20.79 4.51 16.43
C CYS A 138 -20.43 4.34 17.91
N GLU A 139 -20.05 3.13 18.33
CA GLU A 139 -19.60 2.87 19.69
C GLU A 139 -18.34 3.66 20.03
N THR A 140 -17.45 3.86 19.05
CA THR A 140 -16.32 4.76 19.13
C THR A 140 -16.52 5.95 18.19
N ASN A 141 -16.56 7.13 18.72
CA ASN A 141 -16.49 8.39 18.00
C ASN A 141 -15.07 8.99 18.10
N ILE A 142 -14.82 10.13 17.44
CA ILE A 142 -13.49 10.73 17.42
C ILE A 142 -13.00 11.18 18.80
N ASP A 143 -13.89 11.69 19.65
CA ASP A 143 -13.51 12.11 21.01
C ASP A 143 -13.14 10.90 21.88
N ASP A 144 -13.80 9.75 21.67
CA ASP A 144 -13.46 8.48 22.31
C ASP A 144 -12.09 7.99 21.84
N PHE A 145 -11.82 8.03 20.54
CA PHE A 145 -10.52 7.69 19.96
C PHE A 145 -9.40 8.54 20.57
N VAL A 146 -9.52 9.86 20.51
CA VAL A 146 -8.53 10.80 21.07
C VAL A 146 -8.32 10.57 22.57
N ARG A 147 -9.38 10.22 23.31
CA ARG A 147 -9.27 9.93 24.75
C ARG A 147 -8.50 8.63 25.03
N VAL A 148 -8.76 7.56 24.25
CA VAL A 148 -8.08 6.27 24.42
C VAL A 148 -6.60 6.38 24.08
N TYR A 149 -6.30 7.09 23.00
CA TYR A 149 -4.91 7.24 22.52
C TYR A 149 -4.25 8.56 22.99
N ALA A 150 -4.72 9.14 24.07
CA ALA A 150 -4.24 10.44 24.57
C ALA A 150 -2.73 10.47 24.78
N ASP A 151 -2.13 9.40 25.29
CA ASP A 151 -0.70 9.30 25.57
C ASP A 151 0.17 9.04 24.32
N PHE A 152 -0.46 8.78 23.16
CA PHE A 152 0.23 8.41 21.91
C PHE A 152 0.21 9.56 20.90
N GLY A 153 0.72 10.71 21.30
CA GLY A 153 0.91 11.92 20.51
C GLY A 153 0.00 13.09 20.90
N TYR A 154 -1.21 12.87 21.44
CA TYR A 154 -2.16 13.94 21.72
C TYR A 154 -1.80 14.75 22.98
N ASN A 155 -1.29 14.12 24.03
CA ASN A 155 -0.93 14.81 25.28
C ASN A 155 0.31 15.71 25.16
N GLU A 156 1.26 15.36 24.28
CA GLU A 156 2.44 16.19 23.97
C GLU A 156 2.24 17.08 22.75
N ALA A 157 1.05 17.09 22.17
CA ALA A 157 0.77 17.85 20.96
C ALA A 157 0.94 19.37 21.16
N LEU A 158 1.57 20.02 20.19
CA LEU A 158 1.67 21.47 20.10
C LEU A 158 0.34 22.11 19.69
N THR A 159 -0.38 21.43 18.82
CA THR A 159 -1.72 21.80 18.37
C THR A 159 -2.58 20.56 18.20
N VAL A 160 -3.85 20.65 18.55
CA VAL A 160 -4.86 19.62 18.32
C VAL A 160 -6.05 20.29 17.64
N VAL A 161 -6.62 19.65 16.62
CA VAL A 161 -7.83 20.14 15.96
C VAL A 161 -9.06 19.49 16.60
N GLU A 162 -9.83 20.27 17.33
CA GLU A 162 -11.03 19.79 18.03
C GLU A 162 -12.01 19.10 17.06
N GLY A 163 -12.53 17.96 17.46
CA GLY A 163 -13.48 17.17 16.67
C GLY A 163 -12.84 16.40 15.50
N THR A 164 -11.51 16.31 15.46
CA THR A 164 -10.75 15.47 14.53
C THR A 164 -9.62 14.75 15.26
N GLY A 165 -9.00 13.77 14.58
CA GLY A 165 -7.77 13.12 15.07
C GLY A 165 -6.47 13.84 14.69
N SER A 166 -6.55 15.10 14.21
CA SER A 166 -5.38 15.82 13.71
C SER A 166 -4.64 16.57 14.83
N TYR A 167 -3.31 16.47 14.82
CA TYR A 167 -2.42 17.16 15.76
C TYR A 167 -1.02 17.39 15.20
N THR A 168 -0.18 18.15 15.91
CA THR A 168 1.25 18.28 15.61
C THR A 168 2.08 18.00 16.84
N ALA A 169 3.20 17.32 16.66
CA ALA A 169 4.17 17.04 17.73
C ALA A 169 5.61 17.21 17.22
N ASP A 170 6.51 17.65 18.08
CA ASP A 170 7.94 17.67 17.75
C ASP A 170 8.54 16.27 17.95
N LEU A 171 9.06 15.69 16.87
CA LEU A 171 9.75 14.40 16.94
C LEU A 171 11.15 14.56 17.57
N ASN A 172 11.82 15.65 17.25
CA ASN A 172 13.09 16.09 17.85
C ASN A 172 13.34 17.58 17.58
N GLU A 173 14.57 18.05 17.77
CA GLU A 173 14.95 19.45 17.54
C GLU A 173 14.81 19.89 16.07
N LYS A 174 14.91 18.95 15.10
CA LYS A 174 14.92 19.23 13.65
C LYS A 174 13.60 18.91 12.94
N TYR A 175 12.77 18.00 13.46
CA TYR A 175 11.62 17.47 12.75
C TYR A 175 10.34 17.64 13.55
N ARG A 176 9.27 18.00 12.85
CA ARG A 176 7.90 18.12 13.37
C ARG A 176 6.94 17.24 12.60
N LEU A 177 6.22 16.40 13.31
CA LEU A 177 5.11 15.62 12.78
C LEU A 177 3.88 16.50 12.60
N ILE A 178 3.27 16.43 11.43
CA ILE A 178 1.91 16.86 11.16
C ILE A 178 1.09 15.58 10.99
N ALA A 179 0.36 15.22 12.02
CA ALA A 179 -0.52 14.06 12.05
C ALA A 179 -1.91 14.52 11.58
N LEU A 180 -2.30 14.12 10.37
CA LEU A 180 -3.52 14.59 9.70
C LEU A 180 -4.56 13.47 9.66
N ASP A 181 -5.66 13.65 10.35
CA ASP A 181 -6.85 12.83 10.16
C ASP A 181 -7.47 13.11 8.79
N SER A 182 -7.28 12.18 7.88
CA SER A 182 -7.75 12.27 6.49
C SER A 182 -9.14 11.67 6.26
N ASN A 183 -9.84 11.23 7.32
CA ASN A 183 -11.13 10.54 7.19
C ASN A 183 -12.30 11.51 6.98
N ASP A 184 -13.37 11.00 6.35
CA ASP A 184 -14.73 11.53 6.42
C ASP A 184 -15.56 10.58 7.31
N PRO A 185 -15.86 10.95 8.56
CA PRO A 185 -16.53 10.06 9.50
C PRO A 185 -17.98 9.71 9.09
N THR A 186 -18.53 10.40 8.09
CA THR A 186 -19.87 10.12 7.55
C THR A 186 -19.84 9.06 6.43
N LYS A 187 -18.64 8.66 5.98
CA LYS A 187 -18.42 7.68 4.93
C LYS A 187 -17.31 6.73 5.35
N SER A 188 -17.42 5.46 4.99
CA SER A 188 -16.52 4.46 5.55
C SER A 188 -15.12 4.44 4.93
N THR A 189 -14.95 4.84 3.69
CA THR A 189 -13.68 4.70 2.95
C THR A 189 -13.25 5.96 2.21
N GLU A 190 -14.11 6.97 2.09
CA GLU A 190 -13.75 8.19 1.36
C GLU A 190 -12.91 9.12 2.22
N ASP A 191 -11.98 9.82 1.59
CA ASP A 191 -11.19 10.86 2.24
C ASP A 191 -12.05 12.04 2.69
N GLY A 192 -11.72 12.58 3.86
CA GLY A 192 -12.31 13.79 4.43
C GLY A 192 -11.49 15.06 4.16
N MET A 193 -10.69 15.09 3.10
CA MET A 193 -9.85 16.24 2.78
C MET A 193 -10.71 17.45 2.43
N SER A 194 -10.71 18.43 3.32
CA SER A 194 -11.45 19.68 3.18
C SER A 194 -10.51 20.88 3.01
N ALA A 195 -11.07 22.03 2.63
CA ALA A 195 -10.29 23.27 2.52
C ALA A 195 -9.70 23.69 3.88
N GLU A 196 -10.45 23.49 4.96
CA GLU A 196 -10.02 23.80 6.33
C GLU A 196 -8.84 22.91 6.77
N LYS A 197 -8.86 21.63 6.44
CA LYS A 197 -7.75 20.72 6.70
C LYS A 197 -6.50 21.13 5.90
N LEU A 198 -6.66 21.50 4.62
CA LEU A 198 -5.54 21.99 3.81
C LEU A 198 -4.96 23.30 4.36
N GLU A 199 -5.82 24.23 4.79
CA GLU A 199 -5.36 25.48 5.42
C GLU A 199 -4.61 25.21 6.72
N TRP A 200 -5.11 24.30 7.55
CA TRP A 200 -4.43 23.90 8.78
C TRP A 200 -3.05 23.28 8.50
N VAL A 201 -2.93 22.35 7.55
CA VAL A 201 -1.63 21.76 7.16
C VAL A 201 -0.67 22.86 6.69
N HIS A 202 -1.16 23.82 5.89
CA HIS A 202 -0.35 24.96 5.45
C HIS A 202 0.18 25.80 6.62
N GLU A 203 -0.66 26.11 7.59
CA GLU A 203 -0.28 26.84 8.81
C GLU A 203 0.76 26.06 9.61
N GLN A 204 0.54 24.76 9.82
CA GLN A 204 1.47 23.92 10.60
C GLN A 204 2.83 23.75 9.89
N ALA A 205 2.84 23.56 8.58
CA ALA A 205 4.08 23.47 7.81
C ALA A 205 4.87 24.81 7.85
N ASN A 206 4.18 25.94 7.79
CA ASN A 206 4.82 27.26 7.93
C ASN A 206 5.34 27.50 9.35
N GLN A 207 4.60 27.06 10.38
CA GLN A 207 5.05 27.19 11.76
C GLN A 207 6.28 26.31 12.00
N ALA A 208 6.30 25.06 11.53
CA ALA A 208 7.47 24.18 11.60
C ALA A 208 8.72 24.88 11.02
N LYS A 209 8.60 25.45 9.82
CA LYS A 209 9.70 26.17 9.17
C LYS A 209 10.12 27.44 9.95
N ALA A 210 9.16 28.16 10.52
CA ALA A 210 9.46 29.34 11.34
C ALA A 210 10.23 28.96 12.61
N ASP A 211 9.98 27.77 13.15
CA ASP A 211 10.68 27.20 14.30
C ASP A 211 12.00 26.52 13.89
N GLY A 212 12.39 26.55 12.62
CA GLY A 212 13.60 25.94 12.09
C GLY A 212 13.52 24.42 11.91
N LYS A 213 12.31 23.88 11.85
CA LYS A 213 12.06 22.43 11.72
C LYS A 213 11.55 22.03 10.35
N TYR A 214 11.81 20.81 9.96
CA TYR A 214 11.29 20.19 8.76
C TYR A 214 9.96 19.48 9.06
N PRO A 215 8.88 19.77 8.32
CA PRO A 215 7.61 19.07 8.51
C PRO A 215 7.64 17.67 7.86
N ILE A 216 7.14 16.69 8.61
CA ILE A 216 6.83 15.33 8.17
C ILE A 216 5.33 15.14 8.30
N LEU A 217 4.67 14.58 7.29
CA LEU A 217 3.23 14.33 7.30
C LEU A 217 2.94 12.85 7.52
N MET A 218 1.97 12.56 8.37
CA MET A 218 1.37 11.23 8.50
C MET A 218 -0.14 11.36 8.30
N MET A 219 -0.70 10.56 7.42
CA MET A 219 -2.15 10.48 7.18
C MET A 219 -2.52 9.07 6.71
N HIS A 220 -3.80 8.69 6.80
CA HIS A 220 -4.20 7.32 6.49
C HIS A 220 -4.39 7.07 4.99
N HIS A 221 -5.16 7.92 4.30
CA HIS A 221 -5.40 7.78 2.85
C HIS A 221 -4.16 8.18 2.04
N ASN A 222 -3.93 7.51 0.91
CA ASN A 222 -2.79 7.81 0.04
C ASN A 222 -2.84 9.24 -0.54
N LEU A 223 -1.69 9.85 -0.67
CA LEU A 223 -1.52 11.16 -1.32
C LEU A 223 -1.19 11.01 -2.81
N LEU A 224 -0.38 10.02 -3.17
CA LEU A 224 0.02 9.71 -4.54
C LEU A 224 -0.59 8.39 -5.02
N ASP A 225 -0.55 8.13 -6.32
CA ASP A 225 -0.94 6.83 -6.86
C ASP A 225 0.13 5.79 -6.49
N HIS A 226 -0.26 4.72 -5.84
CA HIS A 226 0.56 3.56 -5.46
C HIS A 226 0.32 2.34 -6.35
N LEU A 227 -0.54 2.47 -7.33
CA LEU A 227 -0.69 1.54 -8.43
C LEU A 227 -1.20 2.28 -9.67
N PRO A 228 -0.83 1.85 -10.88
CA PRO A 228 -1.37 2.41 -12.09
C PRO A 228 -2.90 2.34 -12.10
N LEU A 229 -3.56 3.46 -12.37
CA LEU A 229 -5.02 3.57 -12.39
C LEU A 229 -5.72 3.46 -11.02
N GLN A 230 -5.04 3.71 -9.93
CA GLN A 230 -5.62 3.63 -8.58
C GLN A 230 -6.94 4.41 -8.47
N ARG A 231 -7.03 5.57 -9.08
CA ARG A 231 -8.26 6.38 -9.10
C ARG A 231 -9.45 5.73 -9.80
N ILE A 232 -9.22 4.69 -10.56
CA ILE A 232 -10.29 3.93 -11.24
C ILE A 232 -10.57 2.64 -10.48
N LEU A 233 -9.51 1.96 -10.04
CA LEU A 233 -9.59 0.67 -9.38
C LEU A 233 -9.92 0.80 -7.89
N SER A 234 -9.27 1.75 -7.20
CA SER A 234 -9.36 1.97 -5.75
C SER A 234 -9.61 3.46 -5.43
N ARG A 235 -10.55 4.10 -6.10
CA ARG A 235 -10.77 5.56 -6.04
C ARG A 235 -10.89 6.12 -4.62
N ASN A 236 -11.45 5.36 -3.70
CA ASN A 236 -11.69 5.80 -2.34
C ASN A 236 -10.46 5.67 -1.44
N PHE A 237 -9.38 5.09 -1.93
CA PHE A 237 -8.14 4.88 -1.18
C PHE A 237 -7.15 6.03 -1.32
N ILE A 238 -7.34 6.91 -2.28
CA ILE A 238 -6.49 8.06 -2.55
C ILE A 238 -7.26 9.38 -2.37
N VAL A 239 -6.62 10.40 -1.81
CA VAL A 239 -7.26 11.70 -1.56
C VAL A 239 -7.74 12.36 -2.86
N ARG A 240 -8.86 13.06 -2.79
CA ARG A 240 -9.40 13.82 -3.92
C ARG A 240 -8.43 14.93 -4.31
N PHE A 241 -8.30 15.16 -5.63
CA PHE A 241 -7.35 16.14 -6.18
C PHE A 241 -5.90 15.93 -5.74
N HIS A 242 -5.50 14.67 -5.57
CA HIS A 242 -4.21 14.24 -5.04
C HIS A 242 -3.00 14.97 -5.64
N TYR A 243 -2.87 15.12 -6.96
CA TYR A 243 -1.75 15.89 -7.56
C TYR A 243 -1.77 17.37 -7.19
N THR A 244 -2.96 17.97 -7.01
CA THR A 244 -3.06 19.35 -6.52
C THR A 244 -2.63 19.42 -5.06
N THR A 245 -3.11 18.48 -4.24
CA THR A 245 -2.74 18.38 -2.83
C THR A 245 -1.25 18.12 -2.65
N ALA A 246 -0.68 17.17 -3.41
CA ALA A 246 0.75 16.88 -3.41
C ALA A 246 1.60 18.09 -3.85
N THR A 247 1.14 18.85 -4.87
CA THR A 247 1.79 20.10 -5.27
C THR A 247 1.84 21.10 -4.12
N LEU A 248 0.71 21.30 -3.43
CA LEU A 248 0.65 22.22 -2.28
C LEU A 248 1.56 21.76 -1.15
N PHE A 249 1.49 20.47 -0.78
CA PHE A 249 2.31 19.93 0.31
C PHE A 249 3.81 20.02 0.00
N ALA A 250 4.24 19.65 -1.22
CA ALA A 250 5.62 19.78 -1.65
C ALA A 250 6.09 21.24 -1.59
N ASP A 251 5.27 22.18 -2.08
CA ASP A 251 5.61 23.62 -2.10
C ASP A 251 5.56 24.25 -0.69
N TRP A 252 4.84 23.65 0.25
CA TRP A 252 4.88 23.99 1.66
C TRP A 252 6.07 23.38 2.42
N GLY A 253 6.89 22.56 1.74
CA GLY A 253 8.14 22.00 2.26
C GLY A 253 7.97 20.64 2.95
N ILE A 254 6.82 19.99 2.79
CA ILE A 254 6.63 18.60 3.21
C ILE A 254 7.32 17.71 2.17
N LYS A 255 8.28 16.89 2.62
CA LYS A 255 9.02 15.96 1.75
C LYS A 255 8.60 14.52 1.98
N LEU A 256 8.35 14.12 3.23
CA LEU A 256 7.93 12.78 3.61
C LEU A 256 6.46 12.77 3.98
N VAL A 257 5.74 11.83 3.41
CA VAL A 257 4.37 11.48 3.77
C VAL A 257 4.32 9.99 4.06
N PHE A 258 3.68 9.61 5.15
CA PHE A 258 3.43 8.22 5.53
C PHE A 258 1.96 7.94 5.46
N THR A 259 1.58 6.92 4.67
CA THR A 259 0.19 6.53 4.45
C THR A 259 -0.01 5.02 4.63
N GLY A 260 -1.25 4.57 4.57
CA GLY A 260 -1.68 3.18 4.62
C GLY A 260 -2.84 2.93 3.69
N HIS A 261 -3.90 2.27 4.20
CA HIS A 261 -5.22 2.11 3.58
C HIS A 261 -5.28 1.21 2.33
N GLU A 262 -4.33 1.30 1.39
CA GLU A 262 -4.24 0.41 0.22
C GLU A 262 -3.68 -0.97 0.60
N HIS A 263 -3.03 -1.08 1.77
CA HIS A 263 -2.38 -2.29 2.28
C HIS A 263 -1.20 -2.79 1.41
N CYS A 264 -0.64 -1.95 0.56
CA CYS A 264 0.55 -2.27 -0.25
C CYS A 264 1.82 -1.66 0.36
N SER A 265 2.96 -2.28 0.08
CA SER A 265 4.27 -1.71 0.37
C SER A 265 4.79 -0.99 -0.87
N ASP A 266 4.62 0.33 -0.90
CA ASP A 266 4.94 1.12 -2.08
C ASP A 266 5.51 2.49 -1.72
N ALA A 267 6.36 3.05 -2.58
CA ALA A 267 7.02 4.34 -2.39
C ALA A 267 6.86 5.22 -3.64
N ALA A 268 5.92 6.12 -3.64
CA ALA A 268 5.63 7.01 -4.76
C ALA A 268 6.33 8.36 -4.65
N VAL A 269 6.72 8.95 -5.78
CA VAL A 269 7.38 10.26 -5.84
C VAL A 269 6.67 11.23 -6.78
N TYR A 270 6.59 12.48 -6.35
CA TYR A 270 6.06 13.57 -7.17
C TYR A 270 6.94 14.81 -7.08
N THR A 271 7.13 15.47 -8.21
CA THR A 271 7.83 16.77 -8.28
C THR A 271 6.86 17.88 -8.66
N SER A 272 6.71 18.88 -7.80
CA SER A 272 5.84 20.01 -8.06
C SER A 272 6.37 20.87 -9.23
N PRO A 273 5.53 21.71 -9.84
CA PRO A 273 5.97 22.70 -10.82
C PRO A 273 7.06 23.67 -10.34
N MET A 274 7.18 23.86 -9.04
CA MET A 274 8.24 24.68 -8.43
C MET A 274 9.57 23.91 -8.27
N GLY A 275 9.57 22.59 -8.51
CA GLY A 275 10.73 21.71 -8.38
C GLY A 275 10.89 21.11 -6.98
N ASN A 276 9.91 21.26 -6.11
CA ASN A 276 9.91 20.61 -4.80
C ASN A 276 9.44 19.17 -4.93
N VAL A 277 10.13 18.26 -4.24
CA VAL A 277 9.88 16.82 -4.31
C VAL A 277 9.19 16.36 -3.04
N ILE A 278 8.17 15.53 -3.20
CA ILE A 278 7.45 14.86 -2.11
C ILE A 278 7.43 13.35 -2.38
N TYR A 279 7.61 12.58 -1.34
CA TYR A 279 7.56 11.12 -1.34
C TYR A 279 6.41 10.67 -0.46
N ASP A 280 5.56 9.80 -0.98
CA ASP A 280 4.49 9.13 -0.25
C ASP A 280 4.88 7.66 -0.06
N PHE A 281 4.99 7.23 1.18
CA PHE A 281 5.31 5.86 1.56
C PHE A 281 4.04 5.19 2.08
N ALA A 282 3.39 4.41 1.23
CA ALA A 282 2.34 3.52 1.65
C ALA A 282 2.94 2.32 2.38
N THR A 283 2.45 2.05 3.57
CA THR A 283 2.88 0.91 4.37
C THR A 283 1.76 -0.14 4.35
N THR A 284 2.13 -1.39 4.08
CA THR A 284 1.18 -2.50 4.04
C THR A 284 0.50 -2.72 5.39
N SER A 285 -0.63 -3.42 5.39
CA SER A 285 -1.24 -3.85 6.64
C SER A 285 -0.31 -4.80 7.40
N LEU A 286 -0.06 -4.46 8.66
CA LEU A 286 0.83 -5.25 9.53
C LEU A 286 0.33 -6.67 9.76
N THR A 287 -0.99 -6.89 9.75
CA THR A 287 -1.64 -8.17 10.04
C THR A 287 -2.14 -8.91 8.80
N MET A 288 -1.70 -8.47 7.63
CA MET A 288 -1.94 -9.14 6.36
C MET A 288 -0.61 -9.44 5.66
N TYR A 289 -0.62 -10.38 4.71
CA TYR A 289 0.56 -10.62 3.88
C TYR A 289 1.02 -9.30 3.22
N PRO A 290 2.30 -8.93 3.25
CA PRO A 290 3.48 -9.69 3.71
C PRO A 290 3.91 -9.42 5.17
N LEU A 291 3.08 -8.88 6.05
CA LEU A 291 3.35 -8.61 7.47
C LEU A 291 4.52 -7.64 7.67
N GLN A 292 4.57 -6.58 6.86
CA GLN A 292 5.69 -5.65 6.84
C GLN A 292 5.39 -4.34 7.58
N TYR A 293 6.46 -3.73 8.06
CA TYR A 293 6.55 -2.35 8.49
C TYR A 293 7.78 -1.71 7.89
N ARG A 294 7.88 -0.38 7.88
CA ARG A 294 9.02 0.34 7.33
C ARG A 294 9.93 0.86 8.43
N TYR A 295 11.21 0.92 8.16
CA TYR A 295 12.20 1.52 9.05
C TYR A 295 12.95 2.62 8.33
N PHE A 296 13.05 3.79 8.95
CA PHE A 296 13.68 4.97 8.38
C PHE A 296 14.90 5.40 9.20
N THR A 297 15.94 5.81 8.48
CA THR A 297 17.09 6.53 9.01
C THR A 297 17.21 7.86 8.29
N VAL A 298 16.94 8.96 8.98
CA VAL A 298 16.87 10.31 8.40
C VAL A 298 18.08 11.12 8.84
N THR A 299 18.85 11.62 7.89
CA THR A 299 19.92 12.61 8.08
C THR A 299 19.64 13.88 7.26
N ASP A 300 20.44 14.91 7.42
CA ASP A 300 20.32 16.12 6.61
C ASP A 300 20.57 15.85 5.11
N ASP A 301 21.46 14.91 4.80
CA ASP A 301 21.90 14.62 3.42
C ASP A 301 21.11 13.51 2.76
N GLU A 302 20.67 12.51 3.51
CA GLU A 302 20.07 11.29 2.99
C GLU A 302 18.97 10.76 3.92
N ILE A 303 17.93 10.20 3.32
CA ILE A 303 16.88 9.45 4.02
C ILE A 303 16.95 8.02 3.48
N LYS A 304 17.33 7.08 4.33
CA LYS A 304 17.30 5.63 4.04
C LYS A 304 16.01 5.04 4.57
N TYR A 305 15.51 4.06 3.84
CA TYR A 305 14.35 3.29 4.27
C TYR A 305 14.50 1.83 3.89
N GLU A 306 13.91 0.96 4.70
CA GLU A 306 13.83 -0.47 4.48
C GLU A 306 12.48 -1.01 4.94
N ALA A 307 11.91 -1.97 4.20
CA ALA A 307 10.80 -2.77 4.67
C ALA A 307 11.32 -3.92 5.52
N LYS A 308 10.78 -4.07 6.72
CA LYS A 308 11.06 -5.16 7.65
C LYS A 308 9.81 -6.02 7.80
N THR A 309 9.98 -7.31 8.02
CA THR A 309 8.88 -8.27 8.10
C THR A 309 8.79 -8.87 9.51
N VAL A 310 7.57 -9.10 9.97
CA VAL A 310 7.31 -9.95 11.13
C VAL A 310 7.32 -11.40 10.65
N ASP A 311 8.48 -12.05 10.74
CA ASP A 311 8.71 -13.39 10.19
C ASP A 311 8.21 -14.53 11.09
N SER A 312 8.00 -14.26 12.37
CA SER A 312 7.57 -15.24 13.37
C SER A 312 6.81 -14.55 14.50
N ILE A 313 5.98 -15.32 15.18
CA ILE A 313 5.27 -14.90 16.41
C ILE A 313 5.50 -15.92 17.50
N ASP A 314 5.34 -15.52 18.77
CA ASP A 314 5.42 -16.43 19.91
C ASP A 314 4.17 -17.33 19.94
N THR A 315 4.33 -18.59 19.53
CA THR A 315 3.28 -19.61 19.54
C THR A 315 3.30 -20.49 20.79
N ASP A 316 4.25 -20.31 21.72
CA ASP A 316 4.39 -21.16 22.91
C ASP A 316 3.19 -21.02 23.86
N ALA A 317 2.56 -19.85 23.87
CA ALA A 317 1.34 -19.60 24.64
C ALA A 317 0.08 -20.17 23.97
N LEU A 318 0.14 -20.49 22.67
CA LEU A 318 -0.98 -21.03 21.94
C LEU A 318 -1.10 -22.54 22.17
N THR A 319 -2.29 -22.94 22.53
CA THR A 319 -2.64 -24.37 22.60
C THR A 319 -3.75 -24.64 21.60
N ALA A 320 -3.94 -25.89 21.22
CA ALA A 320 -5.05 -26.29 20.34
C ALA A 320 -6.45 -25.95 20.90
N THR A 321 -6.53 -25.33 22.08
CA THR A 321 -7.75 -24.89 22.75
C THR A 321 -7.79 -23.36 22.95
N THR A 322 -6.79 -22.62 22.48
CA THR A 322 -6.71 -21.16 22.61
C THR A 322 -7.27 -20.53 21.35
N ALA A 323 -8.27 -19.67 21.47
CA ALA A 323 -8.75 -18.77 20.40
C ALA A 323 -8.99 -19.43 19.02
N GLY A 324 -9.54 -20.65 18.97
CA GLY A 324 -9.84 -21.34 17.71
C GLY A 324 -8.61 -21.91 16.96
N PHE A 325 -7.38 -21.76 17.49
CA PHE A 325 -6.19 -22.34 16.86
C PHE A 325 -6.21 -23.86 16.94
N THR A 326 -5.95 -24.50 15.81
CA THR A 326 -5.67 -25.92 15.74
C THR A 326 -4.16 -26.16 15.81
N GLN A 327 -3.74 -27.39 16.14
CA GLN A 327 -2.32 -27.74 16.07
C GLN A 327 -1.75 -27.54 14.65
N GLU A 328 -2.57 -27.77 13.63
CA GLU A 328 -2.18 -27.53 12.23
C GLU A 328 -1.87 -26.06 11.96
N HIS A 329 -2.69 -25.12 12.48
CA HIS A 329 -2.42 -23.69 12.36
C HIS A 329 -1.10 -23.31 13.04
N ILE A 330 -0.84 -23.81 14.26
CA ILE A 330 0.39 -23.56 15.01
C ILE A 330 1.61 -24.12 14.23
N ASP A 331 1.50 -25.32 13.69
CA ASP A 331 2.56 -25.95 12.91
C ASP A 331 2.86 -25.16 11.62
N LEU A 332 1.83 -24.65 10.93
CA LEU A 332 1.97 -23.83 9.73
C LEU A 332 2.62 -22.46 10.04
N MET A 333 2.20 -21.79 11.10
CA MET A 333 2.83 -20.53 11.54
C MET A 333 4.31 -20.72 11.87
N ASN A 334 4.65 -21.81 12.58
CA ASN A 334 6.04 -22.14 12.93
C ASN A 334 6.87 -22.59 11.73
N ALA A 335 6.25 -23.12 10.68
CA ALA A 335 6.94 -23.49 9.44
C ALA A 335 7.29 -22.26 8.59
N GLY A 336 6.47 -21.20 8.65
CA GLY A 336 6.70 -19.94 7.94
C GLY A 336 5.47 -19.04 8.04
N LEU A 337 5.55 -18.00 8.87
CA LEU A 337 4.43 -17.09 9.13
C LEU A 337 3.99 -16.37 7.86
N ASN A 338 4.90 -15.99 7.01
CA ASN A 338 4.62 -15.29 5.76
C ASN A 338 3.88 -16.18 4.74
N ASP A 339 4.27 -17.46 4.62
CA ASP A 339 3.57 -18.43 3.78
C ASP A 339 2.16 -18.72 4.32
N TYR A 340 2.01 -18.77 5.64
CA TYR A 340 0.72 -18.89 6.31
C TYR A 340 -0.17 -17.68 5.99
N ALA A 341 0.35 -16.45 6.11
CA ALA A 341 -0.34 -15.21 5.77
C ALA A 341 -0.74 -15.15 4.28
N LYS A 342 0.11 -15.68 3.38
CA LYS A 342 -0.20 -15.76 1.94
C LYS A 342 -1.43 -16.66 1.66
N GLY A 343 -1.69 -17.64 2.54
CA GLY A 343 -2.92 -18.44 2.50
C GLY A 343 -4.19 -17.60 2.73
N PHE A 344 -4.15 -16.66 3.67
CA PHE A 344 -5.25 -15.69 3.89
C PHE A 344 -5.41 -14.75 2.71
N LEU A 345 -4.31 -14.23 2.14
CA LEU A 345 -4.36 -13.42 0.92
C LEU A 345 -5.07 -14.16 -0.20
N LYS A 346 -4.71 -15.44 -0.43
CA LYS A 346 -5.36 -16.28 -1.45
C LYS A 346 -6.87 -16.39 -1.22
N ALA A 347 -7.30 -16.67 0.00
CA ALA A 347 -8.70 -16.76 0.36
C ALA A 347 -9.44 -15.44 0.13
N GLY A 348 -8.84 -14.31 0.52
CA GLY A 348 -9.37 -12.97 0.29
C GLY A 348 -9.50 -12.62 -1.20
N VAL A 349 -8.47 -12.92 -2.00
CA VAL A 349 -8.47 -12.73 -3.46
C VAL A 349 -9.56 -13.56 -4.12
N GLN A 350 -9.66 -14.84 -3.78
CA GLN A 350 -10.70 -15.74 -4.31
C GLN A 350 -12.09 -15.23 -3.97
N TYR A 351 -12.31 -14.75 -2.76
CA TYR A 351 -13.60 -14.22 -2.35
C TYR A 351 -13.97 -12.94 -3.07
N ARG A 352 -13.09 -11.94 -3.07
CA ARG A 352 -13.36 -10.61 -3.64
C ARG A 352 -13.55 -10.67 -5.15
N LEU A 353 -12.62 -11.31 -5.87
CA LEU A 353 -12.73 -11.47 -7.31
C LEU A 353 -13.86 -12.43 -7.70
N GLY A 354 -14.04 -13.54 -6.95
CA GLY A 354 -15.14 -14.47 -7.19
C GLY A 354 -16.52 -13.81 -7.01
N LYS A 355 -16.64 -12.83 -6.09
CA LYS A 355 -17.85 -12.01 -5.95
C LYS A 355 -18.08 -11.12 -7.18
N CYS A 356 -17.01 -10.51 -7.71
CA CYS A 356 -17.09 -9.70 -8.92
C CYS A 356 -17.52 -10.49 -10.17
N PHE A 357 -17.38 -11.81 -10.15
CA PHE A 357 -17.79 -12.70 -11.24
C PHE A 357 -19.23 -13.24 -11.12
N ARG A 358 -20.00 -12.77 -10.15
CA ARG A 358 -21.42 -13.13 -10.04
C ARG A 358 -22.27 -12.10 -10.77
N MET A 359 -23.14 -12.58 -11.67
CA MET A 359 -23.99 -11.72 -12.48
C MET A 359 -24.84 -10.75 -11.63
N GLU A 360 -25.36 -11.23 -10.50
CA GLU A 360 -26.16 -10.46 -9.55
C GLU A 360 -25.36 -9.31 -8.93
N GLU A 361 -24.12 -9.56 -8.53
CA GLU A 361 -23.22 -8.56 -7.96
C GLU A 361 -22.74 -7.54 -9.01
N MET A 362 -22.72 -7.95 -10.29
CA MET A 362 -22.47 -7.07 -11.44
C MET A 362 -23.71 -6.22 -11.79
N GLY A 363 -24.84 -6.39 -11.10
CA GLY A 363 -26.09 -5.71 -11.38
C GLY A 363 -26.76 -6.15 -12.68
N ILE A 364 -26.46 -7.35 -13.17
CA ILE A 364 -27.02 -7.91 -14.39
C ILE A 364 -28.20 -8.78 -14.03
N GLU A 365 -29.39 -8.34 -14.38
CA GLU A 365 -30.65 -9.03 -14.11
C GLU A 365 -30.84 -10.23 -15.05
N GLU A 366 -31.48 -11.32 -14.59
CA GLU A 366 -31.69 -12.54 -15.35
C GLU A 366 -32.49 -12.32 -16.68
N ASP A 367 -33.28 -11.27 -16.74
CA ASP A 367 -34.06 -10.91 -17.93
C ASP A 367 -33.29 -10.04 -18.93
N ALA A 368 -32.04 -9.66 -18.63
CA ALA A 368 -31.20 -8.92 -19.56
C ALA A 368 -30.90 -9.76 -20.81
N PHE A 369 -31.04 -9.17 -22.00
CA PHE A 369 -30.84 -9.87 -23.26
C PHE A 369 -29.43 -10.47 -23.45
N TYR A 370 -28.45 -10.00 -22.68
CA TYR A 370 -27.06 -10.46 -22.68
C TYR A 370 -26.72 -11.36 -21.47
N TYR A 371 -27.70 -11.71 -20.62
CA TYR A 371 -27.46 -12.52 -19.40
C TYR A 371 -26.79 -13.86 -19.71
N GLY A 372 -27.32 -14.63 -20.69
CA GLY A 372 -26.74 -15.91 -21.05
C GLY A 372 -25.32 -15.84 -21.64
N LEU A 373 -24.94 -14.70 -22.24
CA LEU A 373 -23.58 -14.46 -22.70
C LEU A 373 -22.66 -14.20 -21.50
N GLY A 374 -23.13 -13.42 -20.52
CA GLY A 374 -22.42 -13.16 -19.27
C GLY A 374 -22.20 -14.44 -18.47
N GLU A 375 -23.22 -15.30 -18.34
CA GLU A 375 -23.08 -16.61 -17.68
C GLU A 375 -22.01 -17.48 -18.36
N THR A 376 -21.97 -17.53 -19.68
CA THR A 376 -20.97 -18.32 -20.42
C THR A 376 -19.56 -17.79 -20.15
N ALA A 377 -19.36 -16.46 -20.23
CA ALA A 377 -18.05 -15.83 -19.99
C ALA A 377 -17.58 -16.03 -18.54
N VAL A 378 -18.48 -15.87 -17.57
CA VAL A 378 -18.19 -16.08 -16.15
C VAL A 378 -17.89 -17.56 -15.89
N GLY A 379 -18.68 -18.48 -16.46
CA GLY A 379 -18.45 -19.91 -16.31
C GLY A 379 -17.09 -20.36 -16.85
N GLY A 380 -16.70 -19.85 -18.02
CA GLY A 380 -15.37 -20.11 -18.60
C GLY A 380 -14.23 -19.55 -17.73
N LEU A 381 -14.39 -18.34 -17.21
CA LEU A 381 -13.40 -17.75 -16.31
C LEU A 381 -13.26 -18.55 -15.01
N VAL A 382 -14.38 -18.91 -14.37
CA VAL A 382 -14.39 -19.73 -13.14
C VAL A 382 -13.69 -21.05 -13.40
N LYS A 383 -13.99 -21.73 -14.53
CA LYS A 383 -13.34 -22.98 -14.93
C LYS A 383 -11.82 -22.81 -15.04
N ILE A 384 -11.33 -21.79 -15.73
CA ILE A 384 -9.90 -21.53 -15.91
C ILE A 384 -9.22 -21.24 -14.56
N LEU A 385 -9.91 -20.60 -13.62
CA LEU A 385 -9.37 -20.28 -12.31
C LEU A 385 -9.37 -21.48 -11.34
N GLU A 386 -10.36 -22.36 -11.42
CA GLU A 386 -10.57 -23.46 -10.47
C GLU A 386 -10.00 -24.79 -10.92
N ASP A 387 -10.05 -25.10 -12.22
CA ASP A 387 -9.60 -26.38 -12.74
C ASP A 387 -8.08 -26.55 -12.57
N PRO A 388 -7.59 -27.82 -12.41
CA PRO A 388 -6.17 -28.09 -12.35
C PRO A 388 -5.43 -27.57 -13.58
N LEU A 389 -4.31 -26.89 -13.36
CA LEU A 389 -3.51 -26.32 -14.45
C LEU A 389 -2.87 -27.42 -15.30
N TYR A 390 -2.42 -28.49 -14.64
CA TYR A 390 -1.65 -29.59 -15.23
C TYR A 390 -2.30 -30.94 -14.94
N GLY A 391 -1.91 -31.93 -15.75
CA GLY A 391 -2.40 -33.31 -15.63
C GLY A 391 -3.55 -33.65 -16.58
N GLU A 392 -4.07 -34.87 -16.48
CA GLU A 392 -5.14 -35.38 -17.33
C GLU A 392 -6.41 -34.54 -17.19
N GLY A 393 -6.88 -33.96 -18.28
CA GLY A 393 -8.04 -33.05 -18.33
C GLY A 393 -7.77 -31.65 -17.80
N GLY A 394 -6.50 -31.29 -17.52
CA GLY A 394 -6.11 -29.97 -17.02
C GLY A 394 -6.17 -28.88 -18.09
N ILE A 395 -6.07 -27.64 -17.64
CA ILE A 395 -6.12 -26.44 -18.49
C ILE A 395 -5.01 -26.44 -19.55
N GLN A 396 -3.83 -27.02 -19.26
CA GLN A 396 -2.74 -27.14 -20.24
C GLN A 396 -3.13 -28.00 -21.45
N GLU A 397 -3.87 -29.10 -21.24
CA GLU A 397 -4.35 -29.94 -22.33
C GLU A 397 -5.39 -29.21 -23.18
N LEU A 398 -6.33 -28.50 -22.55
CA LEU A 398 -7.31 -27.67 -23.23
C LEU A 398 -6.62 -26.56 -24.05
N ALA A 399 -5.63 -25.89 -23.48
CA ALA A 399 -4.88 -24.83 -24.15
C ALA A 399 -4.14 -25.36 -25.41
N ALA A 400 -3.63 -26.59 -25.36
CA ALA A 400 -2.94 -27.21 -26.48
C ALA A 400 -3.86 -27.41 -27.70
N GLU A 401 -5.18 -27.60 -27.52
CA GLU A 401 -6.15 -27.68 -28.60
C GLU A 401 -6.22 -26.35 -29.41
N TYR A 402 -5.92 -25.24 -28.73
CA TYR A 402 -5.86 -23.89 -29.34
C TYR A 402 -4.44 -23.47 -29.74
N ASN A 403 -3.45 -24.37 -29.70
CA ASN A 403 -2.03 -24.12 -29.94
C ASN A 403 -1.44 -23.09 -28.96
N LEU A 404 -1.96 -23.06 -27.73
CA LEU A 404 -1.43 -22.27 -26.62
C LEU A 404 -0.58 -23.20 -25.74
N GLU A 405 0.71 -22.86 -25.55
CA GLU A 405 1.59 -23.59 -24.69
C GLU A 405 1.64 -22.92 -23.31
N ILE A 406 1.13 -23.57 -22.26
CA ILE A 406 1.25 -23.11 -20.88
C ILE A 406 2.55 -23.68 -20.31
N PRO A 407 3.52 -22.82 -19.89
CA PRO A 407 4.76 -23.27 -19.28
C PRO A 407 4.53 -24.06 -18.01
N ASP A 408 5.41 -25.01 -17.70
CA ASP A 408 5.37 -25.75 -16.45
C ASP A 408 5.67 -24.84 -15.25
N SER A 409 4.93 -25.04 -14.15
CA SER A 409 5.08 -24.31 -12.90
C SER A 409 4.62 -25.16 -11.70
N GLU A 410 4.84 -24.65 -10.51
CA GLU A 410 4.35 -25.17 -9.25
C GLU A 410 2.88 -24.84 -8.95
N TYR A 411 2.26 -23.94 -9.73
CA TYR A 411 0.88 -23.51 -9.55
C TYR A 411 -0.10 -24.65 -9.80
N LYS A 412 -1.10 -24.78 -8.95
CA LYS A 412 -2.11 -25.85 -9.04
C LYS A 412 -3.26 -25.46 -9.96
N ASN A 413 -3.66 -24.19 -9.94
CA ASN A 413 -4.78 -23.65 -10.72
C ASN A 413 -4.56 -22.16 -11.02
N GLY A 414 -5.49 -21.53 -11.71
CA GLY A 414 -5.40 -20.11 -12.09
C GLY A 414 -5.45 -19.17 -10.88
N TRP A 415 -6.09 -19.57 -9.77
CA TRP A 415 -6.12 -18.76 -8.56
C TRP A 415 -4.73 -18.59 -7.93
N ASP A 416 -3.87 -19.60 -8.02
CA ASP A 416 -2.50 -19.47 -7.52
C ASP A 416 -1.75 -18.36 -8.25
N ILE A 417 -1.94 -18.26 -9.57
CA ILE A 417 -1.30 -17.22 -10.39
C ILE A 417 -1.85 -15.83 -10.07
N VAL A 418 -3.18 -15.71 -9.98
CA VAL A 418 -3.81 -14.43 -9.64
C VAL A 418 -3.35 -13.98 -8.25
N THR A 419 -3.27 -14.91 -7.29
CA THR A 419 -2.77 -14.61 -5.94
C THR A 419 -1.30 -14.17 -5.99
N GLU A 420 -0.48 -14.81 -6.82
CA GLU A 420 0.93 -14.42 -6.97
C GLU A 420 1.07 -12.98 -7.48
N LEU A 421 0.36 -12.63 -8.56
CA LEU A 421 0.36 -11.26 -9.10
C LEU A 421 -0.06 -10.22 -8.04
N VAL A 422 -1.14 -10.52 -7.33
CA VAL A 422 -1.62 -9.65 -6.25
C VAL A 422 -0.61 -9.57 -5.11
N SER A 423 0.07 -10.68 -4.79
CA SER A 423 1.08 -10.71 -3.72
C SER A 423 2.30 -9.83 -4.02
N TRP A 424 2.67 -9.69 -5.29
CA TRP A 424 3.76 -8.77 -5.68
C TRP A 424 3.42 -7.33 -5.31
N HIS A 425 2.22 -6.87 -5.67
CA HIS A 425 1.75 -5.53 -5.35
C HIS A 425 1.69 -5.28 -3.83
N TYR A 426 1.12 -6.22 -3.05
CA TYR A 426 1.08 -6.06 -1.59
C TYR A 426 2.48 -6.02 -0.96
N ALA A 427 3.45 -6.71 -1.57
CA ALA A 427 4.82 -6.79 -1.05
C ALA A 427 5.79 -5.76 -1.66
N GLY A 428 5.35 -4.89 -2.58
CA GLY A 428 6.23 -3.98 -3.31
C GLY A 428 7.37 -4.73 -4.01
N SER A 429 7.03 -5.82 -4.67
CA SER A 429 8.01 -6.72 -5.30
C SER A 429 7.65 -7.04 -6.76
N GLU A 430 7.00 -6.12 -7.42
CA GLU A 430 6.60 -6.21 -8.82
C GLU A 430 7.85 -6.43 -9.69
N PRO A 431 7.87 -7.51 -10.49
CA PRO A 431 9.08 -7.90 -11.22
C PRO A 431 9.44 -7.00 -12.39
N TYR A 432 8.57 -6.06 -12.81
CA TYR A 432 8.70 -5.20 -14.00
C TYR A 432 9.02 -5.95 -15.31
N ASP A 433 8.96 -7.28 -15.27
CA ASP A 433 9.26 -8.16 -16.41
C ASP A 433 7.98 -8.76 -16.99
N ILE A 434 7.43 -8.08 -17.99
CA ILE A 434 6.25 -8.54 -18.73
C ILE A 434 6.47 -9.87 -19.46
N TYR A 435 7.73 -10.33 -19.59
CA TYR A 435 8.10 -11.60 -20.21
C TYR A 435 8.35 -12.70 -19.18
N SER A 436 8.11 -12.45 -17.90
CA SER A 436 8.25 -13.46 -16.86
C SER A 436 7.37 -14.68 -17.15
N ARG A 437 7.77 -15.82 -16.58
CA ARG A 437 7.00 -17.07 -16.69
C ARG A 437 5.57 -16.88 -16.21
N ASP A 438 5.39 -16.22 -15.09
CA ASP A 438 4.10 -16.06 -14.42
C ASP A 438 3.14 -15.17 -15.21
N ILE A 439 3.64 -14.04 -15.75
CA ILE A 439 2.88 -13.21 -16.69
C ILE A 439 2.55 -13.99 -17.98
N THR A 440 3.49 -14.80 -18.47
CA THR A 440 3.23 -15.64 -19.64
C THR A 440 2.09 -16.62 -19.37
N ILE A 441 2.09 -17.32 -18.23
CA ILE A 441 1.00 -18.24 -17.86
C ILE A 441 -0.33 -17.47 -17.76
N PHE A 442 -0.35 -16.36 -17.03
CA PHE A 442 -1.56 -15.53 -16.89
C PHE A 442 -2.13 -15.10 -18.25
N LEU A 443 -1.29 -14.57 -19.15
CA LEU A 443 -1.72 -14.18 -20.50
C LEU A 443 -2.23 -15.37 -21.34
N ARG A 444 -1.67 -16.57 -21.14
CA ARG A 444 -2.16 -17.79 -21.80
C ARG A 444 -3.54 -18.19 -21.28
N LEU A 445 -3.79 -18.08 -19.98
CA LEU A 445 -5.12 -18.32 -19.40
C LEU A 445 -6.16 -17.34 -19.92
N VAL A 446 -5.83 -16.05 -19.96
CA VAL A 446 -6.70 -15.03 -20.57
C VAL A 446 -6.94 -15.33 -22.05
N SER A 447 -5.90 -15.74 -22.78
CA SER A 447 -6.02 -16.10 -24.21
C SER A 447 -6.93 -17.31 -24.42
N LEU A 448 -6.84 -18.30 -23.54
CA LEU A 448 -7.69 -19.49 -23.59
C LEU A 448 -9.15 -19.14 -23.39
N LEU A 449 -9.48 -18.32 -22.37
CA LEU A 449 -10.83 -17.81 -22.15
C LEU A 449 -11.40 -17.14 -23.39
N LEU A 450 -10.59 -16.30 -24.08
CA LEU A 450 -11.01 -15.60 -25.27
C LEU A 450 -11.29 -16.54 -26.47
N LYS A 451 -10.53 -17.62 -26.59
CA LYS A 451 -10.64 -18.56 -27.71
C LYS A 451 -11.71 -19.62 -27.52
N ASP A 452 -11.90 -20.10 -26.29
CA ASP A 452 -12.85 -21.18 -25.98
C ASP A 452 -14.27 -20.63 -25.80
N ASP A 453 -14.46 -19.73 -24.86
CA ASP A 453 -15.80 -19.32 -24.41
C ASP A 453 -16.34 -18.06 -25.12
N LEU A 454 -15.46 -17.16 -25.57
CA LEU A 454 -15.86 -15.87 -26.12
C LEU A 454 -15.76 -15.77 -27.65
N SER A 455 -15.34 -16.83 -28.33
CA SER A 455 -15.24 -16.85 -29.82
C SER A 455 -16.56 -16.60 -30.57
N ALA A 456 -17.70 -16.75 -29.89
CA ALA A 456 -19.03 -16.56 -30.45
C ALA A 456 -19.53 -15.09 -30.42
N ILE A 457 -18.80 -14.16 -29.84
CA ILE A 457 -19.20 -12.75 -29.71
C ILE A 457 -18.93 -11.99 -31.00
N ALA A 458 -19.96 -11.40 -31.61
CA ALA A 458 -19.94 -10.81 -32.92
C ALA A 458 -19.04 -9.56 -33.09
N ASP A 459 -18.29 -9.56 -34.19
CA ASP A 459 -17.16 -8.68 -34.54
C ASP A 459 -17.41 -7.16 -34.69
N ASN A 460 -18.64 -6.65 -34.67
CA ASN A 460 -18.90 -5.37 -35.32
C ASN A 460 -19.11 -4.13 -34.43
N VAL A 461 -19.40 -4.26 -33.13
CA VAL A 461 -19.73 -3.11 -32.28
C VAL A 461 -18.53 -2.70 -31.40
N LEU A 462 -17.68 -3.64 -31.03
CA LEU A 462 -16.58 -3.43 -30.08
C LEU A 462 -15.29 -2.91 -30.74
N LEU A 463 -15.10 -3.08 -32.04
CA LEU A 463 -13.91 -2.68 -32.79
C LEU A 463 -13.67 -1.14 -32.75
N LYS A 464 -14.74 -0.38 -32.81
CA LYS A 464 -14.66 1.09 -32.75
C LYS A 464 -14.23 1.60 -31.38
N GLY A 465 -14.79 1.02 -30.32
CA GLY A 465 -14.47 1.39 -28.95
C GLY A 465 -13.03 1.04 -28.56
N ALA A 466 -12.54 -0.14 -28.99
CA ALA A 466 -11.18 -0.58 -28.72
C ALA A 466 -10.14 0.33 -29.39
N ASN A 467 -10.31 0.70 -30.65
CA ASN A 467 -9.40 1.59 -31.34
C ASN A 467 -9.38 3.01 -30.74
N GLU A 468 -10.51 3.52 -30.24
CA GLU A 468 -10.56 4.77 -29.52
C GLU A 468 -9.83 4.67 -28.16
N LEU A 469 -10.01 3.56 -27.44
CA LEU A 469 -9.33 3.32 -26.16
C LEU A 469 -7.80 3.30 -26.34
N PHE A 470 -7.30 2.54 -27.32
CA PHE A 470 -5.86 2.42 -27.59
C PHE A 470 -5.22 3.70 -28.15
N SER A 471 -5.97 4.52 -28.87
CA SER A 471 -5.44 5.81 -29.35
C SER A 471 -5.08 6.78 -28.21
N HIS A 472 -5.60 6.54 -26.99
CA HIS A 472 -5.35 7.36 -25.81
C HIS A 472 -4.17 6.87 -24.97
N PHE A 473 -3.72 5.60 -25.13
CA PHE A 473 -2.66 5.02 -24.29
C PHE A 473 -1.23 5.30 -24.76
N GLY A 474 -1.00 6.02 -25.83
CA GLY A 474 0.36 6.25 -26.35
C GLY A 474 1.06 4.95 -26.80
N THR A 475 1.90 5.07 -27.82
CA THR A 475 2.53 3.90 -28.48
C THR A 475 3.72 3.30 -27.68
N ASP A 476 4.19 3.99 -26.64
CA ASP A 476 5.42 3.65 -25.90
C ASP A 476 5.15 3.38 -24.41
N SER A 477 3.92 3.00 -24.06
CA SER A 477 3.56 2.62 -22.70
C SER A 477 3.71 1.10 -22.49
N ILE A 478 3.93 0.68 -21.24
CA ILE A 478 3.92 -0.74 -20.85
C ILE A 478 2.60 -1.42 -21.24
N ILE A 479 1.47 -0.70 -21.21
CA ILE A 479 0.17 -1.17 -21.66
C ILE A 479 0.24 -1.57 -23.14
N ALA A 480 0.88 -0.76 -24.00
CA ALA A 480 1.06 -1.07 -25.40
C ALA A 480 1.95 -2.29 -25.60
N ASP A 481 2.98 -2.47 -24.77
CA ASP A 481 3.88 -3.61 -24.86
C ASP A 481 3.22 -4.91 -24.41
N ILE A 482 2.45 -4.89 -23.32
CA ILE A 482 1.62 -6.04 -22.89
C ILE A 482 0.60 -6.39 -23.96
N THR A 483 -0.06 -5.40 -24.56
CA THR A 483 -1.02 -5.64 -25.63
C THR A 483 -0.35 -6.24 -26.87
N LYS A 484 0.84 -5.78 -27.25
CA LYS A 484 1.63 -6.36 -28.33
C LYS A 484 2.04 -7.80 -28.02
N LEU A 485 2.49 -8.07 -26.79
CA LEU A 485 2.84 -9.40 -26.34
C LEU A 485 1.63 -10.33 -26.40
N ALA A 486 0.50 -9.94 -25.82
CA ALA A 486 -0.73 -10.70 -25.82
C ALA A 486 -1.21 -10.97 -27.27
N THR A 487 -1.17 -9.98 -28.16
CA THR A 487 -1.49 -10.13 -29.57
C THR A 487 -0.54 -11.09 -30.29
N SER A 488 0.75 -11.09 -29.93
CA SER A 488 1.73 -12.02 -30.52
C SER A 488 1.48 -13.47 -30.08
N ILE A 489 1.00 -13.68 -28.87
CA ILE A 489 0.62 -14.99 -28.33
C ILE A 489 -0.64 -15.53 -29.00
N LEU A 490 -1.64 -14.69 -29.20
CA LEU A 490 -2.93 -15.05 -29.77
C LEU A 490 -2.87 -15.30 -31.28
N GLY A 491 -1.88 -14.71 -31.98
CA GLY A 491 -1.86 -14.69 -33.44
C GLY A 491 -2.87 -13.70 -34.00
N PRO A 492 -3.51 -13.98 -35.14
CA PRO A 492 -4.55 -13.12 -35.69
C PRO A 492 -5.72 -13.04 -34.70
N VAL A 493 -5.90 -11.88 -34.08
CA VAL A 493 -6.96 -11.65 -33.09
C VAL A 493 -8.19 -11.04 -33.75
N SER A 494 -9.35 -11.49 -33.29
CA SER A 494 -10.63 -10.84 -33.62
C SER A 494 -10.72 -9.48 -32.90
N ALA A 495 -11.65 -8.68 -33.29
CA ALA A 495 -11.90 -7.39 -32.69
C ALA A 495 -12.29 -7.48 -31.21
N VAL A 496 -12.98 -8.53 -30.84
CA VAL A 496 -13.44 -8.80 -29.48
C VAL A 496 -12.26 -9.15 -28.58
N GLU A 497 -11.41 -10.08 -29.05
CA GLU A 497 -10.18 -10.46 -28.35
C GLU A 497 -9.29 -9.23 -28.10
N TYR A 498 -9.14 -8.36 -29.10
CA TYR A 498 -8.37 -7.12 -28.97
C TYR A 498 -8.98 -6.17 -27.95
N PHE A 499 -10.31 -6.02 -27.91
CA PHE A 499 -11.00 -5.19 -26.93
C PHE A 499 -10.84 -5.71 -25.50
N LEU A 500 -10.98 -7.03 -25.31
CA LEU A 500 -10.83 -7.64 -23.99
C LEU A 500 -9.39 -7.58 -23.50
N LEU A 501 -8.41 -7.74 -24.38
CA LEU A 501 -7.00 -7.48 -24.05
C LEU A 501 -6.77 -6.03 -23.63
N ALA A 502 -7.44 -5.07 -24.27
CA ALA A 502 -7.39 -3.67 -23.89
C ALA A 502 -7.94 -3.41 -22.49
N LEU A 503 -8.95 -4.15 -22.06
CA LEU A 503 -9.50 -4.06 -20.72
C LEU A 503 -8.62 -4.73 -19.66
N VAL A 504 -7.99 -5.86 -20.01
CA VAL A 504 -7.17 -6.65 -19.08
C VAL A 504 -5.76 -6.07 -18.94
N SER A 505 -5.17 -5.52 -20.01
CA SER A 505 -3.81 -4.98 -19.98
C SER A 505 -3.58 -3.91 -18.88
N PRO A 506 -4.49 -2.95 -18.62
CA PRO A 506 -4.34 -2.01 -17.52
C PRO A 506 -4.33 -2.68 -16.14
N LEU A 507 -5.12 -3.74 -15.96
CA LEU A 507 -5.13 -4.51 -14.72
C LEU A 507 -3.81 -5.25 -14.51
N ILE A 508 -3.28 -5.88 -15.58
CA ILE A 508 -1.96 -6.52 -15.53
C ILE A 508 -0.91 -5.46 -15.17
N CYS A 509 -0.94 -4.29 -15.81
CA CYS A 509 -0.01 -3.21 -15.50
C CYS A 509 -0.08 -2.76 -14.04
N ALA A 510 -1.26 -2.76 -13.45
CA ALA A 510 -1.43 -2.40 -12.03
C ALA A 510 -0.68 -3.34 -11.08
N PHE A 511 -0.40 -4.57 -11.49
CA PHE A 511 0.27 -5.58 -10.67
C PHE A 511 1.71 -5.91 -11.09
N ILE A 512 2.23 -5.29 -12.15
CA ILE A 512 3.59 -5.59 -12.65
C ILE A 512 4.40 -4.35 -13.01
N ALA A 513 3.80 -3.18 -12.98
CA ALA A 513 4.42 -1.99 -13.53
C ALA A 513 4.21 -0.79 -12.62
N ASP A 514 4.81 -0.87 -11.48
CA ASP A 514 5.08 0.32 -10.70
C ASP A 514 6.54 0.72 -10.91
N ASP A 515 6.78 1.73 -11.74
CA ASP A 515 8.12 2.27 -12.01
C ASP A 515 8.02 3.80 -11.99
N ASP A 516 7.98 4.34 -10.81
CA ASP A 516 8.10 5.79 -10.60
C ASP A 516 9.56 6.20 -10.32
N GLY A 517 10.48 5.22 -10.27
CA GLY A 517 11.91 5.42 -10.09
C GLY A 517 12.36 5.45 -8.63
N VAL A 518 11.52 5.00 -7.72
CA VAL A 518 11.82 4.78 -6.30
C VAL A 518 11.65 3.28 -6.01
N ASP A 519 12.56 2.68 -5.25
CA ASP A 519 12.42 1.29 -4.82
C ASP A 519 11.38 1.22 -3.67
N ASP A 520 10.42 0.32 -3.76
CA ASP A 520 9.31 0.25 -2.80
C ASP A 520 9.75 -0.17 -1.41
N ASN A 521 10.69 -1.08 -1.33
CA ASN A 521 11.06 -1.72 -0.08
C ASN A 521 12.36 -1.20 0.52
N ASN A 522 13.35 -0.87 -0.31
CA ASN A 522 14.67 -0.52 0.19
C ASN A 522 15.29 0.58 -0.65
N GLY A 523 15.69 1.66 -0.04
CA GLY A 523 16.28 2.74 -0.83
C GLY A 523 16.89 3.84 -0.01
N ALA A 524 17.35 4.84 -0.76
CA ALA A 524 17.85 6.08 -0.23
C ALA A 524 17.40 7.23 -1.12
N ILE A 525 16.81 8.23 -0.50
CA ILE A 525 16.36 9.46 -1.17
C ILE A 525 17.10 10.66 -0.58
N PRO A 526 17.19 11.80 -1.31
CA PRO A 526 17.86 13.00 -0.82
C PRO A 526 17.26 13.52 0.48
N GLY A 527 18.08 13.81 1.48
CA GLY A 527 17.68 14.39 2.75
C GLY A 527 17.11 15.81 2.62
N TYR A 528 16.63 16.36 3.72
CA TYR A 528 16.03 17.72 3.76
C TYR A 528 17.03 18.83 3.48
N GLY A 529 18.33 18.63 3.81
CA GLY A 529 19.42 19.59 3.57
C GLY A 529 19.85 19.68 2.11
N THR A 530 19.47 18.72 1.26
CA THR A 530 19.85 18.72 -0.14
C THR A 530 18.97 19.68 -0.95
N VAL A 531 19.58 20.69 -1.57
CA VAL A 531 18.89 21.56 -2.51
C VAL A 531 18.79 20.83 -3.85
N ASN A 532 17.57 20.50 -4.28
CA ASN A 532 17.34 19.91 -5.59
C ASN A 532 17.72 20.92 -6.69
N ALA A 533 18.92 20.75 -7.26
CA ALA A 533 19.40 21.51 -8.41
C ALA A 533 18.84 20.97 -9.74
N GLN A 534 17.61 20.48 -9.76
CA GLN A 534 16.98 20.07 -11.02
C GLN A 534 16.79 21.29 -11.93
N SER A 535 17.25 21.16 -13.16
CA SER A 535 17.17 22.26 -14.13
C SER A 535 15.69 22.59 -14.42
N ARG A 536 15.38 23.88 -14.65
CA ARG A 536 14.05 24.35 -15.07
C ARG A 536 13.50 23.60 -16.30
N ILE A 537 14.36 22.99 -17.10
CA ILE A 537 14.00 22.20 -18.30
C ILE A 537 13.39 20.85 -17.91
N SER A 538 13.93 20.18 -16.88
CA SER A 538 13.35 18.94 -16.34
C SER A 538 11.94 19.19 -15.77
N ASN A 539 11.76 20.30 -15.07
CA ASN A 539 10.45 20.67 -14.50
C ASN A 539 9.39 20.96 -15.58
N VAL A 540 9.78 21.55 -16.72
CA VAL A 540 8.86 21.75 -17.85
C VAL A 540 8.44 20.42 -18.47
N PHE A 541 9.37 19.47 -18.57
CA PHE A 541 9.09 18.15 -19.12
C PHE A 541 8.16 17.35 -18.18
N ASN A 542 8.44 17.34 -16.87
CA ASN A 542 7.60 16.70 -15.86
C ASN A 542 6.19 17.31 -15.81
N ASN A 543 6.07 18.65 -15.97
CA ASN A 543 4.78 19.32 -16.06
C ASN A 543 3.96 18.87 -17.27
N VAL A 544 4.59 18.65 -18.41
CA VAL A 544 3.91 18.14 -19.61
C VAL A 544 3.43 16.72 -19.37
N VAL A 545 4.26 15.88 -18.76
CA VAL A 545 3.90 14.48 -18.41
C VAL A 545 2.78 14.45 -17.36
N THR A 546 2.86 15.27 -16.31
CA THR A 546 1.83 15.33 -15.25
C THR A 546 0.50 15.87 -15.80
N THR A 547 0.55 16.88 -16.67
CA THR A 547 -0.67 17.39 -17.34
C THR A 547 -1.27 16.31 -18.24
N ALA A 548 -0.44 15.54 -18.95
CA ALA A 548 -0.89 14.43 -19.77
C ALA A 548 -1.51 13.29 -18.91
N LYS A 549 -0.89 12.94 -17.78
CA LYS A 549 -1.46 12.02 -16.79
C LYS A 549 -2.83 12.50 -16.28
N GLY A 550 -2.96 13.77 -15.88
CA GLY A 550 -4.23 14.34 -15.40
C GLY A 550 -5.34 14.38 -16.47
N ILE A 551 -5.00 14.65 -17.73
CA ILE A 551 -5.95 14.56 -18.86
C ILE A 551 -6.37 13.09 -19.06
N TYR A 552 -5.43 12.16 -19.03
CA TYR A 552 -5.68 10.72 -19.12
C TYR A 552 -6.65 10.24 -18.04
N GLU A 553 -6.40 10.57 -16.78
CA GLU A 553 -7.26 10.22 -15.65
C GLU A 553 -8.68 10.80 -15.80
N SER A 554 -8.78 12.06 -16.24
CA SER A 554 -10.08 12.69 -16.50
C SER A 554 -10.86 11.96 -17.60
N VAL A 555 -10.16 11.48 -18.63
CA VAL A 555 -10.77 10.68 -19.71
C VAL A 555 -11.19 9.32 -19.19
N MET A 556 -10.35 8.63 -18.41
CA MET A 556 -10.65 7.30 -17.89
C MET A 556 -11.75 7.33 -16.83
N THR A 557 -11.80 8.38 -15.99
CA THR A 557 -12.92 8.61 -15.06
C THR A 557 -14.24 8.79 -15.81
N LYS A 558 -14.23 9.56 -16.90
CA LYS A 558 -15.41 9.72 -17.77
C LYS A 558 -15.78 8.43 -18.48
N LEU A 559 -14.79 7.62 -18.88
CA LEU A 559 -15.01 6.31 -19.49
C LEU A 559 -15.58 5.31 -18.47
N GLY A 560 -15.11 5.32 -17.23
CA GLY A 560 -15.68 4.52 -16.13
C GLY A 560 -17.12 4.91 -15.82
N ILE A 561 -17.44 6.21 -15.86
CA ILE A 561 -18.83 6.70 -15.77
C ILE A 561 -19.64 6.24 -16.98
N PHE A 562 -19.07 6.31 -18.18
CA PHE A 562 -19.72 5.84 -19.42
C PHE A 562 -19.97 4.33 -19.38
N LEU A 563 -18.99 3.53 -18.92
CA LEU A 563 -19.16 2.09 -18.73
C LEU A 563 -20.22 1.75 -17.68
N LYS A 564 -20.27 2.48 -16.55
CA LYS A 564 -21.35 2.35 -15.56
C LYS A 564 -22.73 2.74 -16.10
N ILE A 565 -22.82 3.68 -17.04
CA ILE A 565 -24.10 4.12 -17.64
C ILE A 565 -24.57 3.14 -18.73
N PHE A 566 -23.65 2.46 -19.42
CA PHE A 566 -23.97 1.59 -20.56
C PHE A 566 -23.90 0.09 -20.27
N ILE A 567 -23.31 -0.30 -19.14
CA ILE A 567 -23.11 -1.70 -18.73
C ILE A 567 -23.71 -1.95 -17.32
N GLY A 568 -24.02 -0.91 -16.55
CA GLY A 568 -24.61 -0.98 -15.21
C GLY A 568 -26.07 -0.71 -15.16
#